data_9856578bab86038d92a7babbaaa79530
#
_entry.id   9856578bab86038d92a7babbaaa79530
#
_cell.length_a   1.000
_cell.length_b   1.000
_cell.length_c   1.000
_cell.angle_alpha   90.00
_cell.angle_beta   90.00
_cell.angle_gamma   90.00
#
_symmetry.space_group_name_H-M   'P 1'
#
loop_
_entity.id
_entity.type
_entity.pdbx_description
1 polymer ?
#
loop_
_entity_poly.entity_id
_entity_poly.type
_entity_poly.pdbx_seq_one_letter_code
_entity_poly.pdbx_strand_id
1 'polypeptide(L)'
;LSDGSGSQPISIGAFRALTIVSTGGPLALVALYVPGIVGNSDHAILVALLAIAAFVPAILVWLGYLRSEVGPGGLYAFVEAAAGRTIARVQAALWITSYFLYLVYTTTYIAYDILPPVFPRLMGYRPLLQVFTALVVIAIALLPIHHSLKLIAGLAAAELLLVVVVVAATLKSDAQFTSSASIGSTTNAAANVSVLFICAGLPIFLGGEVRGGGAAVRRGLWSGWMIAAVVAGVALIPMSHLPPNILASAVPGSAVAKLVGWSGAAGGIGVGVAAAVVGVMLAEYYALTRLIHALGKWEIRRISISLAAVFLVGTALALIQPERIYEDLLKPSLITLWLSQLFVFAWYPRFVRRRHPEWNLTGAIVLGVAGSALMFFGLWSTIQNQLGT
;
A
#
# COMPACT_ATOMS: atom_id res chain seq x y z
N LEU A 1 -32.06 -7.72 1.95
CA LEU A 1 -32.00 -9.04 1.32
C LEU A 1 -30.68 -9.69 1.74
N SER A 2 -30.74 -10.57 2.72
CA SER A 2 -29.62 -11.37 3.19
C SER A 2 -29.33 -12.44 2.13
N ASP A 3 -28.30 -12.22 1.31
CA ASP A 3 -27.76 -13.29 0.49
C ASP A 3 -27.25 -14.39 1.40
N GLY A 4 -27.82 -15.60 1.23
CA GLY A 4 -27.63 -16.78 2.08
C GLY A 4 -26.25 -17.43 2.11
N SER A 5 -25.17 -16.64 1.97
CA SER A 5 -23.83 -17.06 2.31
C SER A 5 -23.52 -16.58 3.73
N GLY A 6 -23.62 -17.46 4.72
CA GLY A 6 -23.30 -17.21 6.11
C GLY A 6 -21.82 -16.84 6.36
N SER A 7 -21.31 -15.83 5.67
CA SER A 7 -19.97 -15.32 5.90
C SER A 7 -19.93 -14.58 7.23
N GLN A 8 -19.13 -15.08 8.16
CA GLN A 8 -18.94 -14.41 9.45
C GLN A 8 -18.40 -12.99 9.21
N PRO A 9 -19.00 -11.97 9.87
CA PRO A 9 -18.57 -10.60 9.70
C PRO A 9 -17.10 -10.41 10.18
N ILE A 10 -16.38 -9.56 9.46
CA ILE A 10 -14.98 -9.25 9.75
C ILE A 10 -14.87 -8.54 11.09
N SER A 11 -13.99 -9.03 11.97
CA SER A 11 -13.71 -8.35 13.24
C SER A 11 -12.90 -7.07 13.01
N ILE A 12 -13.04 -6.09 13.92
CA ILE A 12 -12.24 -4.84 13.87
C ILE A 12 -10.74 -5.12 13.96
N GLY A 13 -10.34 -6.18 14.69
CA GLY A 13 -8.93 -6.59 14.79
C GLY A 13 -8.38 -7.08 13.45
N ALA A 14 -9.13 -7.93 12.73
CA ALA A 14 -8.76 -8.41 11.41
C ALA A 14 -8.74 -7.28 10.37
N PHE A 15 -9.70 -6.35 10.42
CA PHE A 15 -9.72 -5.17 9.56
C PHE A 15 -8.53 -4.24 9.84
N ARG A 16 -8.17 -4.04 11.11
CA ARG A 16 -6.97 -3.28 11.50
C ARG A 16 -5.68 -3.94 10.99
N ALA A 17 -5.54 -5.25 11.13
CA ALA A 17 -4.40 -5.99 10.62
C ALA A 17 -4.28 -5.86 9.09
N LEU A 18 -5.39 -5.98 8.37
CA LEU A 18 -5.44 -5.73 6.94
C LEU A 18 -4.99 -4.30 6.60
N THR A 19 -5.40 -3.29 7.40
CA THR A 19 -4.97 -1.90 7.20
C THR A 19 -3.46 -1.73 7.45
N ILE A 20 -2.91 -2.37 8.48
CA ILE A 20 -1.46 -2.33 8.74
C ILE A 20 -0.69 -2.89 7.55
N VAL A 21 -1.05 -4.06 7.06
CA VAL A 21 -0.38 -4.71 5.93
C VAL A 21 -0.57 -3.91 4.64
N SER A 22 -1.79 -3.43 4.36
CA SER A 22 -2.07 -2.68 3.13
C SER A 22 -1.41 -1.30 3.09
N THR A 23 -1.04 -0.71 4.21
CA THR A 23 -0.31 0.58 4.26
C THR A 23 1.13 0.47 3.72
N GLY A 24 1.42 -0.52 2.91
CA GLY A 24 2.74 -0.83 2.36
C GLY A 24 3.49 -1.89 3.17
N GLY A 25 2.88 -2.42 4.24
CA GLY A 25 3.49 -3.31 5.23
C GLY A 25 4.61 -2.62 6.02
N PRO A 26 4.55 -2.55 7.35
CA PRO A 26 5.55 -1.85 8.15
C PRO A 26 6.99 -2.30 7.85
N LEU A 27 7.17 -3.60 7.61
CA LEU A 27 8.48 -4.15 7.28
C LEU A 27 8.97 -3.71 5.89
N ALA A 28 8.11 -3.72 4.88
CA ALA A 28 8.51 -3.29 3.54
C ALA A 28 8.77 -1.78 3.49
N LEU A 29 7.99 -0.96 4.24
CA LEU A 29 8.29 0.46 4.38
C LEU A 29 9.70 0.67 4.96
N VAL A 30 10.03 0.00 6.07
CA VAL A 30 11.29 0.19 6.80
C VAL A 30 12.48 -0.45 6.11
N ALA A 31 12.33 -1.68 5.61
CA ALA A 31 13.44 -2.49 5.12
C ALA A 31 13.68 -2.38 3.61
N LEU A 32 12.77 -1.73 2.86
CA LEU A 32 12.82 -1.69 1.41
C LEU A 32 12.63 -0.27 0.86
N TYR A 33 11.44 0.34 1.06
CA TYR A 33 11.05 1.56 0.32
C TYR A 33 11.64 2.85 0.89
N VAL A 34 11.48 3.07 2.19
CA VAL A 34 11.77 4.38 2.81
C VAL A 34 13.26 4.69 2.92
N PRO A 35 14.16 3.73 3.24
CA PRO A 35 15.57 4.02 3.39
C PRO A 35 16.20 4.66 2.15
N GLY A 36 15.87 4.18 0.94
CA GLY A 36 16.36 4.76 -0.31
C GLY A 36 15.83 6.18 -0.58
N ILE A 37 14.59 6.48 -0.16
CA ILE A 37 13.98 7.81 -0.33
C ILE A 37 14.62 8.84 0.61
N VAL A 38 14.84 8.46 1.86
CA VAL A 38 15.37 9.38 2.88
C VAL A 38 16.87 9.56 2.74
N GLY A 39 17.57 8.51 2.29
CA GLY A 39 19.01 8.52 2.20
C GLY A 39 19.66 8.74 3.57
N ASN A 40 20.91 9.18 3.55
CA ASN A 40 21.66 9.53 4.74
C ASN A 40 21.32 10.97 5.17
N SER A 41 20.31 11.14 6.00
CA SER A 41 19.75 12.44 6.38
C SER A 41 19.69 12.62 7.90
N ASP A 42 20.24 13.73 8.40
CA ASP A 42 20.10 14.15 9.80
C ASP A 42 18.65 14.53 10.17
N HIS A 43 17.78 14.72 9.17
CA HIS A 43 16.42 15.18 9.36
C HIS A 43 15.36 14.06 9.28
N ALA A 44 15.75 12.80 9.51
CA ALA A 44 14.83 11.65 9.42
C ALA A 44 13.56 11.80 10.27
N ILE A 45 13.70 12.36 11.49
CA ILE A 45 12.56 12.64 12.36
C ILE A 45 11.61 13.65 11.70
N LEU A 46 12.16 14.71 11.12
CA LEU A 46 11.35 15.74 10.44
C LEU A 46 10.69 15.15 9.18
N VAL A 47 11.41 14.34 8.40
CA VAL A 47 10.84 13.61 7.25
C VAL A 47 9.67 12.74 7.70
N ALA A 48 9.83 11.95 8.75
CA ALA A 48 8.78 11.07 9.25
C ALA A 48 7.54 11.86 9.72
N LEU A 49 7.75 12.92 10.50
CA LEU A 49 6.66 13.78 11.00
C LEU A 49 5.93 14.49 9.86
N LEU A 50 6.66 15.05 8.90
CA LEU A 50 6.08 15.72 7.76
C LEU A 50 5.36 14.74 6.83
N ALA A 51 5.88 13.52 6.62
CA ALA A 51 5.23 12.49 5.81
C ALA A 51 3.88 12.07 6.43
N ILE A 52 3.85 11.83 7.74
CA ILE A 52 2.62 11.52 8.46
C ILE A 52 1.65 12.70 8.38
N ALA A 53 2.11 13.91 8.66
CA ALA A 53 1.28 15.12 8.62
C ALA A 53 0.71 15.38 7.21
N ALA A 54 1.50 15.17 6.15
CA ALA A 54 1.07 15.36 4.76
C ALA A 54 -0.03 14.35 4.35
N PHE A 55 -0.06 13.15 4.94
CA PHE A 55 -1.09 12.16 4.65
C PHE A 55 -2.35 12.31 5.52
N VAL A 56 -2.29 13.02 6.65
CA VAL A 56 -3.46 13.24 7.53
C VAL A 56 -4.69 13.77 6.78
N PRO A 57 -4.60 14.76 5.89
CA PRO A 57 -5.75 15.22 5.12
C PRO A 57 -6.43 14.11 4.32
N ALA A 58 -5.64 13.23 3.67
CA ALA A 58 -6.17 12.12 2.87
C ALA A 58 -6.96 11.13 3.73
N ILE A 59 -6.40 10.71 4.87
CA ILE A 59 -7.11 9.80 5.76
C ILE A 59 -8.35 10.44 6.39
N LEU A 60 -8.31 11.73 6.74
CA LEU A 60 -9.46 12.46 7.28
C LEU A 60 -10.61 12.55 6.26
N VAL A 61 -10.31 12.73 4.98
CA VAL A 61 -11.30 12.70 3.90
C VAL A 61 -11.95 11.32 3.83
N TRP A 62 -11.19 10.23 3.82
CA TRP A 62 -11.74 8.88 3.84
C TRP A 62 -12.60 8.62 5.07
N LEU A 63 -12.15 9.03 6.26
CA LEU A 63 -12.92 8.92 7.50
C LEU A 63 -14.21 9.75 7.46
N GLY A 64 -14.19 10.89 6.77
CA GLY A 64 -15.35 11.71 6.52
C GLY A 64 -16.41 10.99 5.68
N TYR A 65 -16.02 10.45 4.53
CA TYR A 65 -16.89 9.64 3.68
C TYR A 65 -17.46 8.42 4.44
N LEU A 66 -16.63 7.72 5.21
CA LEU A 66 -17.03 6.53 5.99
C LEU A 66 -18.04 6.81 7.12
N ARG A 67 -18.47 8.04 7.34
CA ARG A 67 -19.56 8.33 8.27
C ARG A 67 -20.92 7.93 7.71
N SER A 68 -21.10 8.00 6.40
CA SER A 68 -22.35 7.67 5.72
C SER A 68 -22.22 6.62 4.62
N GLU A 69 -21.04 6.52 3.99
CA GLU A 69 -20.80 5.64 2.85
C GLU A 69 -19.93 4.44 3.28
N VAL A 70 -20.58 3.34 3.70
CA VAL A 70 -19.91 2.10 4.10
C VAL A 70 -20.51 0.96 3.28
N GLY A 71 -19.79 0.56 2.24
CA GLY A 71 -20.29 -0.47 1.34
C GLY A 71 -19.18 -1.16 0.54
N PRO A 72 -19.53 -2.18 -0.25
CA PRO A 72 -18.55 -2.94 -1.04
C PRO A 72 -17.89 -2.12 -2.16
N GLY A 73 -18.46 -0.95 -2.49
CA GLY A 73 -17.91 -0.06 -3.51
C GLY A 73 -16.66 0.71 -3.08
N GLY A 74 -16.33 0.77 -1.79
CA GLY A 74 -15.17 1.50 -1.28
C GLY A 74 -15.08 2.93 -1.83
N LEU A 75 -13.95 3.30 -2.41
CA LEU A 75 -13.72 4.64 -2.97
C LEU A 75 -14.66 4.99 -4.13
N TYR A 76 -15.15 4.00 -4.88
CA TYR A 76 -16.19 4.21 -5.90
C TYR A 76 -17.46 4.78 -5.30
N ALA A 77 -17.93 4.20 -4.17
CA ALA A 77 -19.12 4.68 -3.48
C ALA A 77 -18.98 6.14 -3.00
N PHE A 78 -17.77 6.54 -2.58
CA PHE A 78 -17.48 7.92 -2.19
C PHE A 78 -17.68 8.89 -3.36
N VAL A 79 -17.11 8.56 -4.52
CA VAL A 79 -17.25 9.40 -5.72
C VAL A 79 -18.68 9.35 -6.25
N GLU A 80 -19.37 8.21 -6.20
CA GLU A 80 -20.78 8.09 -6.60
C GLU A 80 -21.68 9.01 -5.75
N ALA A 81 -21.50 9.01 -4.44
CA ALA A 81 -22.25 9.88 -3.52
C ALA A 81 -21.96 11.39 -3.76
N ALA A 82 -20.72 11.73 -4.10
CA ALA A 82 -20.29 13.11 -4.29
C ALA A 82 -20.60 13.69 -5.68
N ALA A 83 -20.30 12.92 -6.74
CA ALA A 83 -20.26 13.39 -8.13
C ALA A 83 -21.24 12.67 -9.05
N GLY A 84 -21.81 11.55 -8.60
CA GLY A 84 -22.75 10.74 -9.39
C GLY A 84 -22.07 9.58 -10.14
N ARG A 85 -22.91 8.68 -10.65
CA ARG A 85 -22.51 7.36 -11.15
C ARG A 85 -21.55 7.40 -12.35
N THR A 86 -21.70 8.35 -13.26
CA THR A 86 -20.84 8.44 -14.46
C THR A 86 -19.39 8.73 -14.08
N ILE A 87 -19.18 9.74 -13.23
CA ILE A 87 -17.84 10.12 -12.75
C ILE A 87 -17.23 9.00 -11.91
N ALA A 88 -18.03 8.39 -11.04
CA ALA A 88 -17.60 7.25 -10.24
C ALA A 88 -17.14 6.06 -11.07
N ARG A 89 -17.80 5.76 -12.20
CA ARG A 89 -17.38 4.70 -13.13
C ARG A 89 -16.03 5.00 -13.78
N VAL A 90 -15.77 6.25 -14.14
CA VAL A 90 -14.45 6.67 -14.68
C VAL A 90 -13.38 6.46 -13.60
N GLN A 91 -13.63 6.92 -12.38
CA GLN A 91 -12.73 6.71 -11.24
C GLN A 91 -12.47 5.22 -10.99
N ALA A 92 -13.53 4.39 -11.01
CA ALA A 92 -13.41 2.94 -10.83
C ALA A 92 -12.60 2.27 -11.94
N ALA A 93 -12.78 2.68 -13.20
CA ALA A 93 -12.01 2.15 -14.33
C ALA A 93 -10.52 2.46 -14.18
N LEU A 94 -10.16 3.70 -13.83
CA LEU A 94 -8.77 4.09 -13.54
C LEU A 94 -8.19 3.27 -12.38
N TRP A 95 -8.98 3.08 -11.33
CA TRP A 95 -8.57 2.33 -10.14
C TRP A 95 -8.35 0.84 -10.46
N ILE A 96 -9.26 0.20 -11.19
CA ILE A 96 -9.13 -1.21 -11.63
C ILE A 96 -7.89 -1.37 -12.49
N THR A 97 -7.69 -0.48 -13.47
CA THR A 97 -6.51 -0.50 -14.34
C THR A 97 -5.23 -0.40 -13.52
N SER A 98 -5.16 0.58 -12.61
CA SER A 98 -4.01 0.76 -11.73
C SER A 98 -3.65 -0.50 -10.96
N TYR A 99 -4.57 -0.99 -10.15
CA TYR A 99 -4.27 -2.09 -9.24
C TYR A 99 -4.12 -3.43 -9.95
N PHE A 100 -4.75 -3.63 -11.10
CA PHE A 100 -4.49 -4.82 -11.92
C PHE A 100 -3.06 -4.83 -12.47
N LEU A 101 -2.61 -3.70 -13.04
CA LEU A 101 -1.24 -3.56 -13.52
C LEU A 101 -0.23 -3.71 -12.38
N TYR A 102 -0.55 -3.16 -11.21
CA TYR A 102 0.29 -3.25 -10.02
C TYR A 102 0.41 -4.68 -9.50
N LEU A 103 -0.66 -5.47 -9.50
CA LEU A 103 -0.60 -6.89 -9.13
C LEU A 103 0.38 -7.67 -10.01
N VAL A 104 0.32 -7.46 -11.34
CA VAL A 104 1.22 -8.13 -12.29
C VAL A 104 2.65 -7.67 -12.07
N TYR A 105 2.87 -6.36 -11.99
CA TYR A 105 4.17 -5.75 -11.69
C TYR A 105 4.80 -6.32 -10.43
N THR A 106 4.02 -6.42 -9.36
CA THR A 106 4.52 -6.80 -8.03
C THR A 106 5.02 -8.25 -8.00
N THR A 107 4.46 -9.15 -8.81
CA THR A 107 5.02 -10.51 -8.93
C THR A 107 6.43 -10.52 -9.51
N THR A 108 6.67 -9.67 -10.52
CA THR A 108 7.99 -9.48 -11.12
C THR A 108 8.95 -8.86 -10.11
N TYR A 109 8.51 -7.83 -9.40
CA TYR A 109 9.30 -7.13 -8.38
C TYR A 109 9.81 -8.08 -7.28
N ILE A 110 8.95 -8.95 -6.75
CA ILE A 110 9.35 -9.97 -5.76
C ILE A 110 10.37 -10.93 -6.34
N ALA A 111 10.16 -11.39 -7.57
CA ALA A 111 10.98 -12.43 -8.20
C ALA A 111 12.33 -11.93 -8.72
N TYR A 112 12.45 -10.65 -9.05
CA TYR A 112 13.66 -10.09 -9.66
C TYR A 112 14.44 -9.18 -8.71
N ASP A 113 13.76 -8.38 -7.88
CA ASP A 113 14.39 -7.30 -7.11
C ASP A 113 14.41 -7.54 -5.59
N ILE A 114 13.51 -8.38 -5.04
CA ILE A 114 13.47 -8.64 -3.59
C ILE A 114 14.22 -9.93 -3.23
N LEU A 115 13.80 -11.07 -3.77
CA LEU A 115 14.33 -12.37 -3.34
C LEU A 115 15.74 -12.67 -3.85
N PRO A 116 16.10 -12.49 -5.13
CA PRO A 116 17.42 -12.85 -5.63
C PRO A 116 18.58 -12.06 -5.03
N PRO A 117 18.49 -10.74 -4.74
CA PRO A 117 19.55 -10.02 -4.04
C PRO A 117 19.82 -10.54 -2.62
N VAL A 118 18.79 -11.06 -1.96
CA VAL A 118 18.92 -11.66 -0.63
C VAL A 118 19.45 -13.11 -0.74
N PHE A 119 18.97 -13.86 -1.72
CA PHE A 119 19.29 -15.27 -1.99
C PHE A 119 19.82 -15.43 -3.42
N PRO A 120 21.12 -15.22 -3.69
CA PRO A 120 21.68 -15.26 -5.05
C PRO A 120 21.44 -16.60 -5.81
N ARG A 121 21.26 -17.70 -5.08
CA ARG A 121 20.92 -19.00 -5.67
C ARG A 121 19.57 -19.02 -6.39
N LEU A 122 18.68 -18.07 -6.10
CA LEU A 122 17.36 -17.94 -6.73
C LEU A 122 17.41 -17.21 -8.08
N MET A 123 18.56 -16.64 -8.49
CA MET A 123 18.67 -15.91 -9.76
C MET A 123 18.25 -16.73 -10.98
N GLY A 124 18.60 -18.02 -11.02
CA GLY A 124 18.19 -18.94 -12.10
C GLY A 124 16.72 -19.35 -12.09
N TYR A 125 16.00 -19.06 -11.01
CA TYR A 125 14.61 -19.47 -10.80
C TYR A 125 13.61 -18.31 -10.83
N ARG A 126 14.03 -17.10 -11.27
CA ARG A 126 13.17 -15.91 -11.33
C ARG A 126 11.81 -16.12 -11.98
N PRO A 127 11.71 -16.77 -13.19
CA PRO A 127 10.42 -17.03 -13.80
C PRO A 127 9.51 -17.93 -12.95
N LEU A 128 10.11 -18.95 -12.32
CA LEU A 128 9.37 -19.85 -11.43
C LEU A 128 8.88 -19.12 -10.17
N LEU A 129 9.71 -18.26 -9.59
CA LEU A 129 9.35 -17.44 -8.43
C LEU A 129 8.20 -16.48 -8.75
N GLN A 130 8.21 -15.89 -9.94
CA GLN A 130 7.15 -14.99 -10.40
C GLN A 130 5.80 -15.71 -10.49
N VAL A 131 5.75 -16.86 -11.16
CA VAL A 131 4.54 -17.68 -11.25
C VAL A 131 4.12 -18.21 -9.86
N PHE A 132 5.07 -18.69 -9.07
CA PHE A 132 4.82 -19.17 -7.72
C PHE A 132 4.20 -18.09 -6.83
N THR A 133 4.70 -16.85 -6.90
CA THR A 133 4.14 -15.71 -6.17
C THR A 133 2.68 -15.46 -6.57
N ALA A 134 2.36 -15.46 -7.86
CA ALA A 134 0.98 -15.29 -8.32
C ALA A 134 0.08 -16.43 -7.82
N LEU A 135 0.55 -17.67 -7.88
CA LEU A 135 -0.20 -18.83 -7.38
C LEU A 135 -0.44 -18.76 -5.87
N VAL A 136 0.54 -18.31 -5.08
CA VAL A 136 0.38 -18.11 -3.63
C VAL A 136 -0.68 -17.06 -3.33
N VAL A 137 -0.63 -15.91 -4.01
CA VAL A 137 -1.65 -14.86 -3.87
C VAL A 137 -3.04 -15.39 -4.20
N ILE A 138 -3.20 -16.06 -5.33
CA ILE A 138 -4.46 -16.65 -5.77
C ILE A 138 -4.95 -17.71 -4.78
N ALA A 139 -4.09 -18.63 -4.36
CA ALA A 139 -4.46 -19.68 -3.43
C ALA A 139 -4.99 -19.11 -2.11
N ILE A 140 -4.33 -18.08 -1.55
CA ILE A 140 -4.78 -17.41 -0.33
C ILE A 140 -6.06 -16.59 -0.59
N ALA A 141 -6.14 -15.89 -1.70
CA ALA A 141 -7.30 -15.05 -2.03
C ALA A 141 -8.58 -15.85 -2.27
N LEU A 142 -8.47 -17.10 -2.74
CA LEU A 142 -9.60 -18.00 -2.95
C LEU A 142 -10.04 -18.75 -1.67
N LEU A 143 -9.27 -18.69 -0.59
CA LEU A 143 -9.71 -19.21 0.71
C LEU A 143 -10.95 -18.43 1.23
N PRO A 144 -11.74 -19.04 2.12
CA PRO A 144 -12.76 -18.29 2.87
C PRO A 144 -12.13 -17.09 3.55
N ILE A 145 -12.74 -15.91 3.41
CA ILE A 145 -12.17 -14.60 3.83
C ILE A 145 -11.64 -14.60 5.26
N HIS A 146 -12.29 -15.31 6.18
CA HIS A 146 -11.86 -15.36 7.58
C HIS A 146 -10.52 -16.10 7.78
N HIS A 147 -10.19 -17.09 6.95
CA HIS A 147 -8.88 -17.77 6.98
C HIS A 147 -7.79 -16.87 6.41
N SER A 148 -8.06 -16.23 5.29
CA SER A 148 -7.11 -15.29 4.69
C SER A 148 -6.82 -14.11 5.61
N LEU A 149 -7.83 -13.58 6.29
CA LEU A 149 -7.63 -12.49 7.26
C LEU A 149 -6.87 -12.93 8.51
N LYS A 150 -6.96 -14.22 8.93
CA LYS A 150 -6.10 -14.76 9.99
C LYS A 150 -4.64 -14.83 9.55
N LEU A 151 -4.39 -15.26 8.31
CA LEU A 151 -3.03 -15.24 7.73
C LEU A 151 -2.46 -13.82 7.65
N ILE A 152 -3.27 -12.86 7.18
CA ILE A 152 -2.89 -11.44 7.13
C ILE A 152 -2.61 -10.89 8.53
N ALA A 153 -3.39 -11.27 9.54
CA ALA A 153 -3.14 -10.86 10.92
C ALA A 153 -1.83 -11.46 11.49
N GLY A 154 -1.55 -12.72 11.17
CA GLY A 154 -0.26 -13.34 11.49
C GLY A 154 0.91 -12.66 10.79
N LEU A 155 0.73 -12.30 9.51
CA LEU A 155 1.71 -11.55 8.73
C LEU A 155 1.97 -10.18 9.33
N ALA A 156 0.92 -9.40 9.67
CA ALA A 156 1.09 -8.10 10.34
C ALA A 156 1.92 -8.21 11.63
N ALA A 157 1.67 -9.23 12.45
CA ALA A 157 2.45 -9.45 13.67
C ALA A 157 3.90 -9.83 13.37
N ALA A 158 4.15 -10.68 12.38
CA ALA A 158 5.48 -11.06 11.93
C ALA A 158 6.27 -9.87 11.37
N GLU A 159 5.63 -9.02 10.59
CA GLU A 159 6.23 -7.79 10.06
C GLU A 159 6.67 -6.85 11.19
N LEU A 160 5.80 -6.61 12.17
CA LEU A 160 6.14 -5.76 13.31
C LEU A 160 7.33 -6.32 14.11
N LEU A 161 7.38 -7.64 14.28
CA LEU A 161 8.52 -8.30 14.94
C LEU A 161 9.81 -8.15 14.13
N LEU A 162 9.75 -8.34 12.80
CA LEU A 162 10.92 -8.19 11.93
C LEU A 162 11.40 -6.74 11.84
N VAL A 163 10.52 -5.75 11.96
CA VAL A 163 10.92 -4.34 12.09
C VAL A 163 11.81 -4.15 13.33
N VAL A 164 11.45 -4.75 14.47
CA VAL A 164 12.30 -4.71 15.68
C VAL A 164 13.67 -5.32 15.40
N VAL A 165 13.74 -6.41 14.64
CA VAL A 165 15.02 -7.04 14.26
C VAL A 165 15.85 -6.10 13.36
N VAL A 166 15.21 -5.43 12.38
CA VAL A 166 15.88 -4.45 11.51
C VAL A 166 16.44 -3.29 12.35
N VAL A 167 15.62 -2.71 13.24
CA VAL A 167 16.05 -1.63 14.14
C VAL A 167 17.22 -2.08 15.02
N ALA A 168 17.15 -3.26 15.62
CA ALA A 168 18.23 -3.80 16.44
C ALA A 168 19.53 -4.02 15.66
N ALA A 169 19.44 -4.51 14.42
CA ALA A 169 20.58 -4.65 13.52
C ALA A 169 21.20 -3.27 13.18
N THR A 170 20.35 -2.28 12.92
CA THR A 170 20.78 -0.91 12.62
C THR A 170 21.48 -0.26 13.80
N LEU A 171 20.92 -0.40 15.01
CA LEU A 171 21.54 0.14 16.23
C LEU A 171 22.88 -0.54 16.59
N LYS A 172 23.07 -1.79 16.16
CA LYS A 172 24.34 -2.51 16.33
C LYS A 172 25.38 -2.15 15.28
N SER A 173 24.96 -1.64 14.12
CA SER A 173 25.89 -1.13 13.13
C SER A 173 26.44 0.20 13.63
N ASP A 174 27.79 0.37 13.58
CA ASP A 174 28.43 1.65 13.94
C ASP A 174 28.13 2.73 12.88
N ALA A 175 26.84 3.04 12.74
CA ALA A 175 26.34 4.01 11.77
C ALA A 175 26.72 5.44 12.21
N GLN A 176 27.37 6.19 11.33
CA GLN A 176 27.77 7.56 11.60
C GLN A 176 26.84 8.55 10.88
N PHE A 177 26.47 9.62 11.59
CA PHE A 177 25.79 10.77 11.01
C PHE A 177 26.73 11.49 10.05
N THR A 178 26.43 11.60 8.77
CA THR A 178 27.39 12.08 7.79
C THR A 178 26.95 13.24 6.89
N SER A 179 25.70 13.68 6.89
CA SER A 179 25.32 14.79 6.03
C SER A 179 24.17 15.66 6.52
N SER A 180 24.26 16.96 6.30
CA SER A 180 23.18 17.93 6.45
C SER A 180 22.31 17.94 5.17
N ALA A 181 21.05 17.49 5.27
CA ALA A 181 20.11 17.63 4.17
C ALA A 181 19.55 19.05 4.09
N SER A 182 19.30 19.54 2.87
CA SER A 182 18.60 20.81 2.68
C SER A 182 17.12 20.68 3.03
N ILE A 183 16.47 21.80 3.39
CA ILE A 183 15.02 21.81 3.66
C ILE A 183 14.23 21.33 2.44
N GLY A 184 14.66 21.68 1.22
CA GLY A 184 14.00 21.23 -0.01
C GLY A 184 14.08 19.71 -0.21
N SER A 185 15.23 19.08 0.06
CA SER A 185 15.36 17.62 -0.01
C SER A 185 14.53 16.92 1.08
N THR A 186 14.45 17.50 2.28
CA THR A 186 13.64 16.98 3.39
C THR A 186 12.14 16.99 3.06
N THR A 187 11.61 18.09 2.50
CA THR A 187 10.20 18.17 2.11
C THR A 187 9.85 17.24 0.95
N ASN A 188 10.74 17.11 -0.04
CA ASN A 188 10.58 16.17 -1.14
C ASN A 188 10.58 14.72 -0.66
N ALA A 189 11.52 14.34 0.21
CA ALA A 189 11.55 13.02 0.84
C ALA A 189 10.28 12.74 1.63
N ALA A 190 9.82 13.70 2.44
CA ALA A 190 8.57 13.56 3.20
C ALA A 190 7.34 13.35 2.31
N ALA A 191 7.23 14.08 1.21
CA ALA A 191 6.14 13.91 0.26
C ALA A 191 6.19 12.53 -0.43
N ASN A 192 7.37 12.07 -0.85
CA ASN A 192 7.54 10.73 -1.44
C ASN A 192 7.24 9.60 -0.43
N VAL A 193 7.62 9.73 0.83
CA VAL A 193 7.23 8.76 1.88
C VAL A 193 5.71 8.81 2.13
N SER A 194 5.11 10.01 2.15
CA SER A 194 3.68 10.18 2.37
C SER A 194 2.83 9.45 1.32
N VAL A 195 3.19 9.52 0.04
CA VAL A 195 2.43 8.84 -1.02
C VAL A 195 2.46 7.31 -0.92
N LEU A 196 3.45 6.72 -0.24
CA LEU A 196 3.48 5.27 0.01
C LEU A 196 2.31 4.80 0.90
N PHE A 197 1.72 5.68 1.71
CA PHE A 197 0.57 5.34 2.56
C PHE A 197 -0.75 5.20 1.80
N ILE A 198 -0.79 5.46 0.49
CA ILE A 198 -2.04 5.49 -0.29
C ILE A 198 -2.79 4.16 -0.28
N CYS A 199 -2.06 3.05 -0.20
CA CYS A 199 -2.63 1.72 -0.13
C CYS A 199 -3.40 1.44 1.18
N ALA A 200 -3.30 2.32 2.21
CA ALA A 200 -4.15 2.26 3.39
C ALA A 200 -5.66 2.39 3.06
N GLY A 201 -6.01 2.88 1.88
CA GLY A 201 -7.39 2.94 1.38
C GLY A 201 -7.96 1.59 0.92
N LEU A 202 -7.15 0.56 0.68
CA LEU A 202 -7.59 -0.74 0.17
C LEU A 202 -8.62 -1.46 1.05
N PRO A 203 -8.47 -1.50 2.39
CA PRO A 203 -9.45 -2.15 3.25
C PRO A 203 -10.85 -1.54 3.21
N ILE A 204 -10.98 -0.28 2.78
CA ILE A 204 -12.28 0.42 2.72
C ILE A 204 -13.29 -0.36 1.87
N PHE A 205 -12.84 -1.07 0.83
CA PHE A 205 -13.70 -1.90 -0.01
C PHE A 205 -14.35 -3.09 0.71
N LEU A 206 -13.78 -3.51 1.85
CA LEU A 206 -14.35 -4.53 2.73
C LEU A 206 -15.18 -3.92 3.87
N GLY A 207 -15.32 -2.60 3.91
CA GLY A 207 -16.00 -1.88 4.99
C GLY A 207 -17.42 -2.38 5.28
N GLY A 208 -18.18 -2.75 4.24
CA GLY A 208 -19.53 -3.30 4.37
C GLY A 208 -19.59 -4.67 5.06
N GLU A 209 -18.48 -5.41 5.14
CA GLU A 209 -18.38 -6.72 5.76
C GLU A 209 -17.91 -6.65 7.24
N VAL A 210 -17.55 -5.45 7.74
CA VAL A 210 -16.99 -5.26 9.08
C VAL A 210 -18.09 -5.21 10.14
N ARG A 211 -17.96 -6.02 11.18
CA ARG A 211 -18.86 -6.00 12.34
C ARG A 211 -18.75 -4.66 13.07
N GLY A 212 -19.89 -4.00 13.29
CA GLY A 212 -19.96 -2.70 13.97
C GLY A 212 -20.03 -1.51 13.01
N GLY A 213 -20.13 -1.76 11.69
CA GLY A 213 -20.41 -0.74 10.67
C GLY A 213 -19.37 0.37 10.58
N GLY A 214 -19.77 1.54 10.12
CA GLY A 214 -18.87 2.66 9.81
C GLY A 214 -18.00 3.14 10.98
N ALA A 215 -18.48 3.07 12.21
CA ALA A 215 -17.69 3.45 13.39
C ALA A 215 -16.51 2.49 13.61
N ALA A 216 -16.72 1.18 13.43
CA ALA A 216 -15.69 0.17 13.54
C ALA A 216 -14.68 0.29 12.39
N VAL A 217 -15.15 0.51 11.15
CA VAL A 217 -14.31 0.72 9.96
C VAL A 217 -13.41 1.95 10.16
N ARG A 218 -13.97 3.08 10.56
CA ARG A 218 -13.18 4.30 10.83
C ARG A 218 -12.11 4.08 11.89
N ARG A 219 -12.49 3.43 13.01
CA ARG A 219 -11.54 3.13 14.10
C ARG A 219 -10.44 2.17 13.65
N GLY A 220 -10.78 1.14 12.89
CA GLY A 220 -9.84 0.17 12.33
C GLY A 220 -8.88 0.80 11.34
N LEU A 221 -9.38 1.61 10.40
CA LEU A 221 -8.61 2.32 9.40
C LEU A 221 -7.61 3.30 10.05
N TRP A 222 -8.11 4.19 10.92
CA TRP A 222 -7.27 5.16 11.62
C TRP A 222 -6.18 4.48 12.44
N SER A 223 -6.57 3.52 13.30
CA SER A 223 -5.58 2.87 14.18
C SER A 223 -4.60 1.99 13.41
N GLY A 224 -5.04 1.31 12.34
CA GLY A 224 -4.14 0.49 11.51
C GLY A 224 -3.10 1.34 10.79
N TRP A 225 -3.55 2.42 10.14
CA TRP A 225 -2.65 3.38 9.50
C TRP A 225 -1.68 4.03 10.49
N MET A 226 -2.17 4.51 11.64
CA MET A 226 -1.31 5.13 12.67
C MET A 226 -0.23 4.17 13.17
N ILE A 227 -0.57 2.89 13.41
CA ILE A 227 0.41 1.89 13.84
C ILE A 227 1.49 1.73 12.75
N ALA A 228 1.10 1.55 11.50
CA ALA A 228 2.05 1.38 10.40
C ALA A 228 2.93 2.63 10.21
N ALA A 229 2.33 3.82 10.21
CA ALA A 229 3.02 5.08 10.00
C ALA A 229 4.00 5.42 11.15
N VAL A 230 3.57 5.23 12.41
CA VAL A 230 4.43 5.48 13.58
C VAL A 230 5.57 4.47 13.65
N VAL A 231 5.29 3.19 13.43
CA VAL A 231 6.33 2.14 13.44
C VAL A 231 7.36 2.41 12.34
N ALA A 232 6.91 2.73 11.13
CA ALA A 232 7.81 3.08 10.02
C ALA A 232 8.61 4.36 10.35
N GLY A 233 7.95 5.40 10.86
CA GLY A 233 8.60 6.67 11.24
C GLY A 233 9.66 6.50 12.31
N VAL A 234 9.39 5.75 13.38
CA VAL A 234 10.36 5.49 14.46
C VAL A 234 11.54 4.64 13.97
N ALA A 235 11.27 3.61 13.16
CA ALA A 235 12.31 2.75 12.62
C ALA A 235 13.20 3.45 11.59
N LEU A 236 12.67 4.47 10.89
CA LEU A 236 13.42 5.28 9.94
C LEU A 236 14.56 6.05 10.59
N ILE A 237 14.41 6.49 11.83
CA ILE A 237 15.40 7.30 12.53
C ILE A 237 16.79 6.61 12.55
N PRO A 238 16.94 5.40 13.10
CA PRO A 238 18.23 4.72 13.04
C PRO A 238 18.62 4.30 11.62
N MET A 239 17.67 3.93 10.75
CA MET A 239 17.96 3.52 9.38
C MET A 239 18.62 4.62 8.55
N SER A 240 18.24 5.89 8.75
CA SER A 240 18.78 7.03 8.02
C SER A 240 20.26 7.31 8.26
N HIS A 241 20.85 6.67 9.27
CA HIS A 241 22.29 6.82 9.62
C HIS A 241 23.15 5.75 8.96
N LEU A 242 22.55 4.82 8.23
CA LEU A 242 23.28 3.77 7.55
C LEU A 242 24.14 4.32 6.40
N PRO A 243 25.25 3.66 6.07
CA PRO A 243 26.09 4.03 4.94
C PRO A 243 25.30 4.05 3.62
N PRO A 244 25.59 4.98 2.68
CA PRO A 244 24.87 5.12 1.42
C PRO A 244 24.78 3.84 0.58
N ASN A 245 25.82 3.01 0.59
CA ASN A 245 25.83 1.73 -0.12
C ASN A 245 24.86 0.70 0.47
N ILE A 246 24.57 0.77 1.77
CA ILE A 246 23.53 -0.06 2.41
C ILE A 246 22.14 0.48 2.06
N LEU A 247 21.93 1.80 2.14
CA LEU A 247 20.67 2.45 1.78
C LEU A 247 20.28 2.26 0.32
N ALA A 248 21.28 2.22 -0.58
CA ALA A 248 21.10 1.97 -2.01
C ALA A 248 21.00 0.48 -2.38
N SER A 249 21.11 -0.44 -1.41
CA SER A 249 20.96 -1.88 -1.70
C SER A 249 19.50 -2.22 -2.03
N ALA A 250 19.29 -3.30 -2.78
CA ALA A 250 17.93 -3.73 -3.17
C ALA A 250 16.99 -3.96 -1.97
N VAL A 251 17.52 -4.46 -0.85
CA VAL A 251 16.77 -4.64 0.41
C VAL A 251 17.64 -4.15 1.57
N PRO A 252 17.62 -2.84 1.89
CA PRO A 252 18.46 -2.23 2.93
C PRO A 252 18.38 -2.92 4.29
N GLY A 253 17.20 -3.34 4.73
CA GLY A 253 17.03 -4.06 6.00
C GLY A 253 17.74 -5.41 6.03
N SER A 254 17.80 -6.13 4.92
CA SER A 254 18.58 -7.37 4.82
C SER A 254 20.08 -7.08 4.76
N ALA A 255 20.47 -6.01 4.07
CA ALA A 255 21.87 -5.62 3.94
C ALA A 255 22.47 -5.23 5.29
N VAL A 256 21.76 -4.44 6.12
CA VAL A 256 22.25 -4.09 7.46
C VAL A 256 22.37 -5.30 8.37
N ALA A 257 21.44 -6.25 8.32
CA ALA A 257 21.54 -7.48 9.09
C ALA A 257 22.77 -8.33 8.69
N LYS A 258 23.11 -8.37 7.38
CA LYS A 258 24.36 -8.97 6.90
C LYS A 258 25.58 -8.22 7.42
N LEU A 259 25.59 -6.88 7.40
CA LEU A 259 26.68 -6.05 7.87
C LEU A 259 27.07 -6.35 9.32
N VAL A 260 26.08 -6.59 10.19
CA VAL A 260 26.31 -6.91 11.61
C VAL A 260 26.51 -8.42 11.89
N GLY A 261 26.67 -9.24 10.85
CA GLY A 261 26.92 -10.68 10.95
C GLY A 261 25.67 -11.54 11.22
N TRP A 262 24.45 -10.99 11.08
CA TRP A 262 23.19 -11.72 11.33
C TRP A 262 22.63 -12.33 10.04
N SER A 263 23.38 -13.23 9.41
CA SER A 263 23.03 -13.81 8.10
C SER A 263 21.67 -14.53 8.10
N GLY A 264 21.30 -15.21 9.18
CA GLY A 264 19.99 -15.87 9.30
C GLY A 264 18.86 -14.84 9.36
N ALA A 265 19.02 -13.77 10.13
CA ALA A 265 18.05 -12.67 10.22
C ALA A 265 17.92 -11.93 8.88
N ALA A 266 19.02 -11.74 8.15
CA ALA A 266 19.03 -11.13 6.83
C ALA A 266 18.12 -11.90 5.84
N GLY A 267 18.23 -13.23 5.84
CA GLY A 267 17.33 -14.09 5.06
C GLY A 267 15.88 -13.96 5.50
N GLY A 268 15.63 -13.99 6.82
CA GLY A 268 14.30 -13.82 7.40
C GLY A 268 13.67 -12.48 7.03
N ILE A 269 14.44 -11.37 7.06
CA ILE A 269 13.99 -10.04 6.64
C ILE A 269 13.62 -10.04 5.15
N GLY A 270 14.45 -10.62 4.28
CA GLY A 270 14.16 -10.69 2.86
C GLY A 270 12.86 -11.45 2.53
N VAL A 271 12.66 -12.62 3.15
CA VAL A 271 11.40 -13.37 3.03
C VAL A 271 10.24 -12.58 3.63
N GLY A 272 10.43 -11.94 4.77
CA GLY A 272 9.43 -11.10 5.42
C GLY A 272 9.00 -9.92 4.55
N VAL A 273 9.94 -9.24 3.88
CA VAL A 273 9.66 -8.17 2.92
C VAL A 273 8.84 -8.69 1.75
N ALA A 274 9.23 -9.82 1.15
CA ALA A 274 8.45 -10.44 0.08
C ALA A 274 7.03 -10.81 0.55
N ALA A 275 6.90 -11.36 1.76
CA ALA A 275 5.60 -11.68 2.35
C ALA A 275 4.76 -10.43 2.65
N ALA A 276 5.38 -9.32 3.12
CA ALA A 276 4.71 -8.04 3.33
C ALA A 276 4.10 -7.54 2.00
N VAL A 277 4.87 -7.58 0.92
CA VAL A 277 4.41 -7.19 -0.42
C VAL A 277 3.27 -8.10 -0.89
N VAL A 278 3.35 -9.42 -0.67
CA VAL A 278 2.22 -10.36 -0.93
C VAL A 278 0.99 -9.96 -0.11
N GLY A 279 1.15 -9.50 1.12
CA GLY A 279 0.06 -9.00 1.95
C GLY A 279 -0.67 -7.80 1.33
N VAL A 280 0.07 -6.86 0.74
CA VAL A 280 -0.50 -5.73 -0.03
C VAL A 280 -1.25 -6.25 -1.25
N MET A 281 -0.68 -7.18 -2.01
CA MET A 281 -1.34 -7.81 -3.17
C MET A 281 -2.66 -8.49 -2.80
N LEU A 282 -2.73 -9.13 -1.63
CA LEU A 282 -3.98 -9.73 -1.14
C LEU A 282 -5.04 -8.66 -0.84
N ALA A 283 -4.64 -7.54 -0.22
CA ALA A 283 -5.55 -6.41 0.02
C ALA A 283 -6.08 -5.83 -1.29
N GLU A 284 -5.22 -5.68 -2.30
CA GLU A 284 -5.59 -5.24 -3.65
C GLU A 284 -6.55 -6.21 -4.33
N TYR A 285 -6.26 -7.49 -4.27
CA TYR A 285 -7.09 -8.53 -4.85
C TYR A 285 -8.51 -8.52 -4.26
N TYR A 286 -8.61 -8.37 -2.92
CA TYR A 286 -9.91 -8.25 -2.26
C TYR A 286 -10.62 -6.95 -2.63
N ALA A 287 -9.91 -5.84 -2.71
CA ALA A 287 -10.49 -4.56 -3.10
C ALA A 287 -11.01 -4.60 -4.55
N LEU A 288 -10.23 -5.15 -5.50
CA LEU A 288 -10.65 -5.36 -6.89
C LEU A 288 -11.92 -6.21 -6.99
N THR A 289 -11.98 -7.33 -6.30
CA THR A 289 -13.16 -8.21 -6.33
C THR A 289 -14.42 -7.52 -5.81
N ARG A 290 -14.32 -6.71 -4.74
CA ARG A 290 -15.45 -5.96 -4.18
C ARG A 290 -15.88 -4.81 -5.07
N LEU A 291 -14.93 -4.10 -5.66
CA LEU A 291 -15.22 -3.03 -6.61
C LEU A 291 -15.96 -3.56 -7.85
N ILE A 292 -15.46 -4.65 -8.45
CA ILE A 292 -16.11 -5.27 -9.62
C ILE A 292 -17.52 -5.78 -9.24
N HIS A 293 -17.68 -6.36 -8.05
CA HIS A 293 -19.00 -6.73 -7.52
C HIS A 293 -19.93 -5.53 -7.41
N ALA A 294 -19.46 -4.42 -6.86
CA ALA A 294 -20.26 -3.20 -6.71
C ALA A 294 -20.71 -2.62 -8.06
N LEU A 295 -19.87 -2.70 -9.10
CA LEU A 295 -20.18 -2.21 -10.44
C LEU A 295 -21.17 -3.09 -11.19
N GLY A 296 -21.01 -4.43 -11.14
CA GLY A 296 -21.73 -5.39 -11.96
C GLY A 296 -22.74 -6.25 -11.20
N LYS A 297 -22.73 -6.24 -9.87
CA LYS A 297 -23.53 -7.11 -8.98
C LYS A 297 -23.33 -8.62 -9.23
N TRP A 298 -22.19 -8.98 -9.84
CA TRP A 298 -21.83 -10.37 -10.08
C TRP A 298 -21.40 -11.03 -8.77
N GLU A 299 -21.52 -12.35 -8.71
CA GLU A 299 -21.11 -13.14 -7.55
C GLU A 299 -19.59 -12.98 -7.29
N ILE A 300 -19.22 -12.67 -6.03
CA ILE A 300 -17.81 -12.42 -5.64
C ILE A 300 -16.91 -13.62 -5.99
N ARG A 301 -17.39 -14.84 -5.80
CA ARG A 301 -16.63 -16.05 -6.12
C ARG A 301 -16.29 -16.15 -7.61
N ARG A 302 -17.25 -15.85 -8.49
CA ARG A 302 -17.02 -15.84 -9.94
C ARG A 302 -16.03 -14.76 -10.34
N ILE A 303 -16.17 -13.55 -9.76
CA ILE A 303 -15.22 -12.46 -9.97
C ILE A 303 -13.82 -12.88 -9.52
N SER A 304 -13.68 -13.48 -8.33
CA SER A 304 -12.38 -13.92 -7.82
C SER A 304 -11.73 -14.96 -8.74
N ILE A 305 -12.47 -15.93 -9.24
CA ILE A 305 -11.93 -16.93 -10.17
C ILE A 305 -11.53 -16.29 -11.52
N SER A 306 -12.37 -15.42 -12.06
CA SER A 306 -12.07 -14.71 -13.31
C SER A 306 -10.85 -13.80 -13.16
N LEU A 307 -10.75 -13.07 -12.04
CA LEU A 307 -9.58 -12.24 -11.73
C LEU A 307 -8.31 -13.09 -11.59
N ALA A 308 -8.39 -14.28 -10.95
CA ALA A 308 -7.27 -15.21 -10.86
C ALA A 308 -6.78 -15.65 -12.24
N ALA A 309 -7.70 -16.01 -13.15
CA ALA A 309 -7.35 -16.39 -14.52
C ALA A 309 -6.66 -15.24 -15.28
N VAL A 310 -7.24 -14.03 -15.23
CA VAL A 310 -6.66 -12.86 -15.89
C VAL A 310 -5.31 -12.46 -15.27
N PHE A 311 -5.17 -12.57 -13.95
CA PHE A 311 -3.92 -12.31 -13.25
C PHE A 311 -2.81 -13.32 -13.63
N LEU A 312 -3.13 -14.61 -13.75
CA LEU A 312 -2.18 -15.61 -14.24
C LEU A 312 -1.75 -15.36 -15.70
N VAL A 313 -2.70 -14.98 -16.56
CA VAL A 313 -2.39 -14.60 -17.95
C VAL A 313 -1.48 -13.37 -17.97
N GLY A 314 -1.78 -12.32 -17.19
CA GLY A 314 -0.93 -11.14 -17.05
C GLY A 314 0.50 -11.51 -16.56
N THR A 315 0.59 -12.36 -15.54
CA THR A 315 1.88 -12.86 -15.03
C THR A 315 2.65 -13.66 -16.09
N ALA A 316 1.97 -14.50 -16.86
CA ALA A 316 2.59 -15.27 -17.95
C ALA A 316 3.09 -14.36 -19.09
N LEU A 317 2.33 -13.34 -19.46
CA LEU A 317 2.77 -12.33 -20.43
C LEU A 317 3.99 -11.55 -19.93
N ALA A 318 4.04 -11.25 -18.63
CA ALA A 318 5.17 -10.58 -18.01
C ALA A 318 6.48 -11.40 -18.05
N LEU A 319 6.41 -12.73 -18.24
CA LEU A 319 7.60 -13.58 -18.41
C LEU A 319 8.28 -13.40 -19.77
N ILE A 320 7.59 -12.88 -20.78
CA ILE A 320 8.15 -12.72 -22.14
C ILE A 320 9.24 -11.66 -22.16
N GLN A 321 9.02 -10.54 -21.45
CA GLN A 321 9.99 -9.44 -21.32
C GLN A 321 9.88 -8.81 -19.92
N PRO A 322 10.37 -9.48 -18.88
CA PRO A 322 10.11 -9.06 -17.50
C PRO A 322 10.66 -7.67 -17.17
N GLU A 323 11.82 -7.30 -17.71
CA GLU A 323 12.43 -5.99 -17.46
C GLU A 323 11.66 -4.85 -18.11
N ARG A 324 11.17 -5.05 -19.33
CA ARG A 324 10.39 -4.05 -20.06
C ARG A 324 9.01 -3.85 -19.48
N ILE A 325 8.34 -4.95 -19.11
CA ILE A 325 7.01 -4.91 -18.51
C ILE A 325 7.06 -4.23 -17.12
N TYR A 326 8.17 -4.39 -16.40
CA TYR A 326 8.40 -3.69 -15.15
C TYR A 326 8.28 -2.18 -15.31
N GLU A 327 9.02 -1.58 -16.26
CA GLU A 327 8.97 -0.13 -16.53
C GLU A 327 7.64 0.30 -17.14
N ASP A 328 7.12 -0.46 -18.11
CA ASP A 328 5.92 -0.12 -18.87
C ASP A 328 4.62 -0.30 -18.05
N LEU A 329 4.60 -1.16 -17.01
CA LEU A 329 3.41 -1.38 -16.18
C LEU A 329 3.37 -0.51 -14.93
N LEU A 330 4.50 -0.31 -14.24
CA LEU A 330 4.51 0.46 -13.00
C LEU A 330 4.08 1.91 -13.22
N LYS A 331 4.65 2.57 -14.21
CA LYS A 331 4.39 3.98 -14.48
C LYS A 331 2.92 4.25 -14.84
N PRO A 332 2.29 3.57 -15.80
CA PRO A 332 0.86 3.76 -16.07
C PRO A 332 -0.04 3.33 -14.91
N SER A 333 0.37 2.32 -14.11
CA SER A 333 -0.32 1.96 -12.88
C SER A 333 -0.35 3.13 -11.90
N LEU A 334 0.79 3.75 -11.61
CA LEU A 334 0.87 4.89 -10.69
C LEU A 334 0.11 6.11 -11.23
N ILE A 335 0.22 6.44 -12.52
CA ILE A 335 -0.52 7.55 -13.12
C ILE A 335 -2.03 7.36 -12.95
N THR A 336 -2.54 6.17 -13.27
CA THR A 336 -3.97 5.87 -13.12
C THR A 336 -4.41 5.82 -11.67
N LEU A 337 -3.52 5.42 -10.74
CA LEU A 337 -3.76 5.48 -9.30
C LEU A 337 -3.97 6.93 -8.85
N TRP A 338 -3.01 7.81 -9.12
CA TRP A 338 -3.08 9.20 -8.70
C TRP A 338 -4.30 9.90 -9.28
N LEU A 339 -4.60 9.68 -10.56
CA LEU A 339 -5.81 10.21 -11.18
C LEU A 339 -7.08 9.70 -10.51
N SER A 340 -7.16 8.41 -10.20
CA SER A 340 -8.33 7.84 -9.52
C SER A 340 -8.55 8.43 -8.13
N GLN A 341 -7.46 8.68 -7.38
CA GLN A 341 -7.52 9.27 -6.06
C GLN A 341 -7.86 10.77 -6.10
N LEU A 342 -7.40 11.51 -7.11
CA LEU A 342 -7.79 12.90 -7.31
C LEU A 342 -9.32 13.07 -7.37
N PHE A 343 -10.06 12.14 -8.00
CA PHE A 343 -11.52 12.17 -7.97
C PHE A 343 -12.09 12.08 -6.56
N VAL A 344 -11.51 11.27 -5.69
CA VAL A 344 -11.98 11.10 -4.30
C VAL A 344 -11.82 12.40 -3.52
N PHE A 345 -10.65 13.02 -3.60
CA PHE A 345 -10.34 14.22 -2.81
C PHE A 345 -10.98 15.49 -3.38
N ALA A 346 -10.95 15.70 -4.70
CA ALA A 346 -11.51 16.88 -5.35
C ALA A 346 -13.03 16.99 -5.16
N TRP A 347 -13.75 15.87 -5.09
CA TRP A 347 -15.20 15.88 -4.90
C TRP A 347 -15.65 15.87 -3.43
N TYR A 348 -14.74 15.76 -2.47
CA TYR A 348 -15.09 15.75 -1.05
C TYR A 348 -15.87 16.98 -0.56
N PRO A 349 -15.52 18.23 -0.92
CA PRO A 349 -16.31 19.40 -0.52
C PRO A 349 -17.77 19.34 -1.01
N ARG A 350 -17.98 18.81 -2.22
CA ARG A 350 -19.33 18.66 -2.77
C ARG A 350 -20.11 17.57 -2.03
N PHE A 351 -19.45 16.48 -1.63
CA PHE A 351 -20.06 15.45 -0.78
C PHE A 351 -20.52 16.05 0.54
N VAL A 352 -19.66 16.78 1.24
CA VAL A 352 -20.00 17.43 2.51
C VAL A 352 -21.19 18.37 2.34
N ARG A 353 -21.15 19.25 1.34
CA ARG A 353 -22.26 20.21 1.09
C ARG A 353 -23.61 19.52 0.84
N ARG A 354 -23.61 18.32 0.20
CA ARG A 354 -24.84 17.63 -0.17
C ARG A 354 -25.39 16.71 0.90
N ARG A 355 -24.51 16.00 1.63
CA ARG A 355 -24.87 14.96 2.57
C ARG A 355 -24.80 15.38 4.02
N HIS A 356 -23.94 16.37 4.30
CA HIS A 356 -23.63 16.83 5.64
C HIS A 356 -23.53 18.36 5.69
N PRO A 357 -24.62 19.09 5.36
CA PRO A 357 -24.60 20.56 5.31
C PRO A 357 -24.27 21.20 6.67
N GLU A 358 -24.44 20.44 7.77
CA GLU A 358 -24.08 20.81 9.14
C GLU A 358 -22.57 20.80 9.40
N TRP A 359 -21.76 20.19 8.52
CA TRP A 359 -20.32 20.17 8.70
C TRP A 359 -19.65 21.43 8.15
N ASN A 360 -18.46 21.71 8.69
CA ASN A 360 -17.66 22.85 8.23
C ASN A 360 -17.20 22.67 6.78
N LEU A 361 -17.83 23.39 5.86
CA LEU A 361 -17.49 23.35 4.44
C LEU A 361 -16.08 23.86 4.16
N THR A 362 -15.62 24.91 4.88
CA THR A 362 -14.25 25.42 4.73
C THR A 362 -13.22 24.35 5.09
N GLY A 363 -13.44 23.63 6.19
CA GLY A 363 -12.60 22.50 6.58
C GLY A 363 -12.59 21.40 5.51
N ALA A 364 -13.76 21.09 4.92
CA ALA A 364 -13.86 20.12 3.84
C ALA A 364 -13.10 20.55 2.57
N ILE A 365 -13.13 21.84 2.23
CA ILE A 365 -12.36 22.41 1.11
C ILE A 365 -10.85 22.27 1.38
N VAL A 366 -10.39 22.67 2.58
CA VAL A 366 -8.98 22.57 2.95
C VAL A 366 -8.48 21.12 2.87
N LEU A 367 -9.23 20.17 3.42
CA LEU A 367 -8.88 18.74 3.37
C LEU A 367 -8.87 18.19 1.93
N GLY A 368 -9.89 18.54 1.13
CA GLY A 368 -9.98 18.13 -0.26
C GLY A 368 -8.85 18.69 -1.11
N VAL A 369 -8.49 19.96 -0.93
CA VAL A 369 -7.35 20.59 -1.63
C VAL A 369 -6.03 19.98 -1.19
N ALA A 370 -5.80 19.79 0.10
CA ALA A 370 -4.56 19.20 0.61
C ALA A 370 -4.38 17.75 0.13
N GLY A 371 -5.44 16.93 0.17
CA GLY A 371 -5.42 15.57 -0.38
C GLY A 371 -5.16 15.56 -1.88
N SER A 372 -5.81 16.46 -2.63
CA SER A 372 -5.60 16.59 -4.08
C SER A 372 -4.19 17.04 -4.42
N ALA A 373 -3.60 17.95 -3.65
CA ALA A 373 -2.23 18.42 -3.83
C ALA A 373 -1.22 17.28 -3.65
N LEU A 374 -1.42 16.42 -2.64
CA LEU A 374 -0.58 15.24 -2.43
C LEU A 374 -0.67 14.27 -3.61
N MET A 375 -1.87 14.02 -4.15
CA MET A 375 -2.05 13.15 -5.31
C MET A 375 -1.45 13.74 -6.58
N PHE A 376 -1.58 15.06 -6.74
CA PHE A 376 -0.95 15.79 -7.85
C PHE A 376 0.58 15.71 -7.76
N PHE A 377 1.15 15.82 -6.55
CA PHE A 377 2.58 15.60 -6.33
C PHE A 377 2.99 14.17 -6.75
N GLY A 378 2.25 13.14 -6.35
CA GLY A 378 2.52 11.75 -6.78
C GLY A 378 2.48 11.59 -8.30
N LEU A 379 1.48 12.18 -8.95
CA LEU A 379 1.36 12.19 -10.41
C LEU A 379 2.55 12.89 -11.07
N TRP A 380 2.88 14.09 -10.60
CA TRP A 380 4.00 14.88 -11.11
C TRP A 380 5.34 14.17 -10.95
N SER A 381 5.62 13.63 -9.76
CA SER A 381 6.84 12.86 -9.47
C SER A 381 6.96 11.65 -10.40
N THR A 382 5.85 10.92 -10.64
CA THR A 382 5.82 9.76 -11.54
C THR A 382 6.14 10.17 -12.98
N ILE A 383 5.60 11.30 -13.46
CA ILE A 383 5.83 11.80 -14.82
C ILE A 383 7.28 12.31 -14.98
N GLN A 384 7.80 13.06 -13.99
CA GLN A 384 9.17 13.58 -14.05
C GLN A 384 10.22 12.48 -14.10
N ASN A 385 10.04 11.40 -13.34
CA ASN A 385 10.93 10.25 -13.40
C ASN A 385 10.93 9.57 -14.79
N GLN A 386 9.94 9.86 -15.65
CA GLN A 386 9.94 9.45 -17.06
C GLN A 386 10.70 10.41 -18.00
N LEU A 387 10.74 11.71 -17.64
CA LEU A 387 11.35 12.74 -18.48
C LEU A 387 12.83 12.97 -18.13
N GLY A 388 13.29 12.42 -17.01
CA GLY A 388 14.67 12.55 -16.51
C GLY A 388 15.60 11.39 -16.86
N THR A 389 15.15 10.46 -17.68
CA THR A 389 15.96 9.40 -18.33
C THR A 389 16.08 9.67 -19.81
#